data_536010185d58bfb2ce65269555bd8176
#
_entry.id   536010185d58bfb2ce65269555bd8176
#
_cell.length_a   1.000
_cell.length_b   1.000
_cell.length_c   1.000
_cell.angle_alpha   90.00
_cell.angle_beta   90.00
_cell.angle_gamma   90.00
#
_symmetry.space_group_name_H-M   'P 1'
#
loop_
_entity.id
_entity.type
_entity.pdbx_description
1 polymer ?
#
loop_
_entity_poly.entity_id
_entity_poly.type
_entity_poly.pdbx_seq_one_letter_code
_entity_poly.pdbx_strand_id
1 'polypeptide(L)'
;MGPVCDSGQTCDPRVGTAILHTGQAAAFLPVWAFNAMVLEGCHVLIDGLQYCNYSEKVFRQMRDGGVDAVHVTICYHENFRETVANLEQWNRWFEQYPDLIVKGTTGDDVRTANTQGRTAIFFGLQNCSPIEDDIFLVEILHTLGVRFMQLTYNNQSLLATGAYEADDTGLTRMGKQVVHEMNRVGLVVDMSHSAERSTLEAIDHSTRPIAITHANPKFWHDGLRNKSDTELKALAASGGMLGFSLYPHHLKGGPECTVESFCEMIARTADMIGIDHLGIGSDLCQDQPDSVVEWMRVGRWSKQIDYGEGSKDNAGFPPQPGWFTGNKDFGNIAAGLKAIGMSDEDTTRVMGGNWLKFFDDNFGPA
;
A
#
# COMPACT_ATOMS: atom_id res chain seq x y z
N MET A 1 -2.01 46.90 43.48
CA MET A 1 -0.65 47.37 43.67
C MET A 1 0.25 46.50 42.78
N GLY A 2 0.72 47.12 41.69
CA GLY A 2 1.67 46.50 40.80
C GLY A 2 3.10 46.47 41.39
N PRO A 3 4.07 45.94 40.64
CA PRO A 3 4.82 46.87 39.84
C PRO A 3 5.02 46.45 38.36
N VAL A 4 5.12 47.47 37.58
CA VAL A 4 5.66 47.58 36.23
C VAL A 4 7.17 47.37 36.25
N CYS A 5 7.77 46.73 35.25
CA CYS A 5 9.09 47.06 34.75
C CYS A 5 9.20 46.77 33.25
N ASP A 6 9.47 47.81 32.61
CA ASP A 6 9.93 48.21 31.33
C ASP A 6 11.27 47.58 30.90
N SER A 7 11.44 47.20 29.63
CA SER A 7 12.59 47.59 28.82
C SER A 7 12.56 46.85 27.49
N GLY A 8 12.39 47.65 26.45
CA GLY A 8 12.49 47.22 25.08
C GLY A 8 13.91 46.81 24.65
N GLN A 9 13.96 45.84 23.76
CA GLN A 9 15.03 45.68 22.78
C GLN A 9 14.47 45.09 21.50
N THR A 10 14.58 45.89 20.48
CA THR A 10 14.37 45.54 19.07
C THR A 10 15.47 44.59 18.59
N CYS A 11 15.15 43.47 18.00
CA CYS A 11 16.06 42.63 17.23
C CYS A 11 15.94 42.96 15.75
N ASP A 12 17.06 43.33 15.15
CA ASP A 12 17.31 43.65 13.73
C ASP A 12 17.40 42.34 12.89
N PRO A 13 16.69 42.19 11.76
CA PRO A 13 16.80 41.01 10.89
C PRO A 13 17.80 41.29 9.73
N ARG A 14 19.08 41.19 9.96
CA ARG A 14 20.11 41.17 8.91
C ARG A 14 21.42 40.57 9.36
N VAL A 15 21.65 39.30 9.01
CA VAL A 15 22.94 38.62 8.76
C VAL A 15 22.53 37.22 8.25
N GLY A 16 22.93 36.66 7.14
CA GLY A 16 24.01 36.87 6.23
C GLY A 16 24.14 35.53 5.48
N THR A 17 23.98 35.56 4.18
CA THR A 17 24.24 34.42 3.27
C THR A 17 25.68 33.94 3.43
N ALA A 18 25.88 32.67 3.73
CA ALA A 18 27.16 31.98 3.52
C ALA A 18 26.93 30.78 2.61
N ILE A 19 27.36 30.95 1.35
CA ILE A 19 27.52 29.86 0.38
C ILE A 19 28.76 29.07 0.79
N LEU A 20 28.64 27.83 1.16
CA LEU A 20 29.74 26.88 1.27
C LEU A 20 29.56 25.77 0.23
N HIS A 21 30.28 25.86 -0.88
CA HIS A 21 30.57 24.73 -1.73
C HIS A 21 31.57 23.82 -1.05
N THR A 22 31.13 22.64 -0.58
CA THR A 22 32.02 21.51 -0.34
C THR A 22 31.25 20.24 -0.73
N GLY A 23 31.81 19.48 -1.70
CA GLY A 23 31.33 18.16 -2.05
C GLY A 23 31.40 17.24 -0.84
N GLN A 24 30.25 16.85 -0.32
CA GLN A 24 30.10 15.77 0.64
C GLN A 24 28.84 14.99 0.31
N ALA A 25 28.93 13.66 0.49
CA ALA A 25 27.86 12.70 0.34
C ALA A 25 26.55 13.22 0.94
N ALA A 26 25.43 12.98 0.26
CA ALA A 26 24.11 13.36 0.72
C ALA A 26 23.88 12.75 2.14
N ALA A 27 23.93 13.60 3.14
CA ALA A 27 23.57 13.21 4.50
C ALA A 27 22.05 13.04 4.53
N PHE A 28 21.58 11.81 4.78
CA PHE A 28 20.19 11.54 5.05
C PHE A 28 19.71 12.41 6.20
N LEU A 29 18.68 13.22 5.96
CA LEU A 29 18.07 14.01 7.03
C LEU A 29 17.40 13.08 8.02
N PRO A 30 17.55 13.30 9.32
CA PRO A 30 16.86 12.49 10.32
C PRO A 30 15.35 12.69 10.20
N VAL A 31 14.59 11.63 10.46
CA VAL A 31 13.13 11.54 10.31
C VAL A 31 12.37 12.72 10.96
N TRP A 32 12.91 13.32 12.06
CA TRP A 32 12.31 14.49 12.69
C TRP A 32 12.37 15.76 11.82
N ALA A 33 13.31 15.88 10.89
CA ALA A 33 13.39 17.04 9.99
C ALA A 33 12.35 16.96 8.87
N PHE A 34 11.93 15.75 8.48
CA PHE A 34 10.78 15.52 7.60
C PHE A 34 9.47 15.98 8.30
N ASN A 35 9.29 15.62 9.58
CA ASN A 35 8.13 16.04 10.37
C ASN A 35 8.05 17.56 10.59
N ALA A 36 9.16 18.30 10.57
CA ALA A 36 9.15 19.76 10.72
C ALA A 36 8.74 20.52 9.44
N MET A 37 8.88 19.93 8.24
CA MET A 37 8.43 20.51 6.98
C MET A 37 6.94 20.26 6.67
N VAL A 38 6.29 19.41 7.45
CA VAL A 38 4.91 18.91 7.25
C VAL A 38 3.82 19.89 7.72
N LEU A 39 4.15 21.09 8.22
CA LEU A 39 3.17 21.96 8.92
C LEU A 39 2.43 23.01 8.05
N GLU A 40 2.48 22.98 6.72
CA GLU A 40 1.70 23.91 5.88
C GLU A 40 0.74 23.27 4.88
N GLY A 41 0.38 22.00 5.02
CA GLY A 41 -0.66 21.32 4.27
C GLY A 41 -0.83 19.91 4.85
N CYS A 42 -2.03 19.41 4.93
CA CYS A 42 -2.29 18.06 5.47
C CYS A 42 -1.58 17.00 4.60
N HIS A 43 -0.28 16.82 4.80
CA HIS A 43 0.50 15.79 4.14
C HIS A 43 0.25 14.48 4.87
N VAL A 44 -0.37 13.53 4.20
CA VAL A 44 -0.59 12.19 4.72
C VAL A 44 0.34 11.20 4.03
N LEU A 45 0.84 10.22 4.81
CA LEU A 45 1.55 9.06 4.28
C LEU A 45 0.63 7.85 4.37
N ILE A 46 0.30 7.28 3.21
CA ILE A 46 -0.59 6.12 3.09
C ILE A 46 0.13 4.99 2.38
N ASP A 47 0.16 3.82 3.00
CA ASP A 47 0.66 2.60 2.36
C ASP A 47 -0.50 1.71 1.90
N GLY A 48 -0.57 1.47 0.60
CA GLY A 48 -1.62 0.71 -0.06
C GLY A 48 -1.66 -0.78 0.28
N LEU A 49 -0.61 -1.34 0.86
CA LEU A 49 -0.62 -2.70 1.40
C LEU A 49 0.58 -3.02 2.28
N GLN A 50 0.30 -3.70 3.41
CA GLN A 50 1.30 -4.38 4.25
C GLN A 50 0.79 -5.74 4.76
N TYR A 51 1.75 -6.62 5.05
CA TYR A 51 1.52 -7.86 5.81
C TYR A 51 2.63 -8.06 6.84
N CYS A 52 2.71 -7.20 7.83
CA CYS A 52 3.70 -7.29 8.91
C CYS A 52 3.28 -8.29 9.99
N ASN A 53 4.23 -8.80 10.76
CA ASN A 53 3.93 -9.47 12.03
C ASN A 53 3.59 -8.40 13.08
N TYR A 54 2.33 -7.99 13.11
CA TYR A 54 1.86 -6.84 13.87
C TYR A 54 2.04 -7.01 15.37
N SER A 55 2.61 -5.97 15.98
CA SER A 55 2.93 -5.91 17.39
C SER A 55 3.07 -4.44 17.82
N GLU A 56 3.14 -4.17 19.11
CA GLU A 56 3.42 -2.81 19.63
C GLU A 56 4.67 -2.19 18.96
N LYS A 57 5.72 -2.99 18.74
CA LYS A 57 6.95 -2.54 18.05
C LYS A 57 6.62 -2.01 16.65
N VAL A 58 5.85 -2.78 15.86
CA VAL A 58 5.50 -2.40 14.48
C VAL A 58 4.61 -1.16 14.49
N PHE A 59 3.61 -1.09 15.37
CA PHE A 59 2.72 0.09 15.49
C PHE A 59 3.49 1.36 15.88
N ARG A 60 4.45 1.27 16.81
CA ARG A 60 5.33 2.40 17.15
C ARG A 60 6.19 2.80 15.95
N GLN A 61 6.71 1.84 15.21
CA GLN A 61 7.53 2.12 14.01
C GLN A 61 6.71 2.75 12.87
N MET A 62 5.44 2.41 12.73
CA MET A 62 4.53 3.14 11.83
C MET A 62 4.45 4.62 12.21
N ARG A 63 4.27 4.91 13.50
CA ARG A 63 4.25 6.32 13.98
C ARG A 63 5.60 7.02 13.80
N ASP A 64 6.71 6.34 14.13
CA ASP A 64 8.06 6.86 13.92
C ASP A 64 8.35 7.16 12.44
N GLY A 65 7.81 6.36 11.52
CA GLY A 65 7.91 6.55 10.07
C GLY A 65 6.88 7.50 9.47
N GLY A 66 5.96 8.04 10.28
CA GLY A 66 4.93 8.97 9.82
C GLY A 66 3.81 8.32 9.01
N VAL A 67 3.58 7.00 9.13
CA VAL A 67 2.50 6.29 8.42
C VAL A 67 1.16 6.66 9.04
N ASP A 68 0.33 7.41 8.31
CA ASP A 68 -0.97 7.88 8.77
C ASP A 68 -2.10 6.89 8.47
N ALA A 69 -1.95 6.12 7.40
CA ALA A 69 -2.86 5.03 7.10
C ALA A 69 -2.15 3.86 6.40
N VAL A 70 -2.69 2.67 6.63
CA VAL A 70 -2.19 1.46 5.98
C VAL A 70 -3.33 0.49 5.68
N HIS A 71 -3.33 -0.08 4.48
CA HIS A 71 -4.13 -1.24 4.14
C HIS A 71 -3.40 -2.50 4.59
N VAL A 72 -4.02 -3.27 5.47
CA VAL A 72 -3.44 -4.49 6.04
C VAL A 72 -4.13 -5.74 5.51
N THR A 73 -3.33 -6.77 5.24
CA THR A 73 -3.85 -8.07 4.82
C THR A 73 -4.47 -8.82 5.99
N ILE A 74 -5.75 -9.18 5.84
CA ILE A 74 -6.49 -9.99 6.81
C ILE A 74 -6.53 -11.47 6.41
N CYS A 75 -6.47 -11.76 5.11
CA CYS A 75 -6.68 -13.09 4.57
C CYS A 75 -5.82 -13.34 3.33
N TYR A 76 -5.32 -14.57 3.20
CA TYR A 76 -4.77 -15.17 1.98
C TYR A 76 -5.64 -16.34 1.51
N HIS A 77 -5.79 -17.38 2.34
CA HIS A 77 -6.52 -18.62 2.01
C HIS A 77 -7.53 -19.01 3.11
N GLU A 78 -7.71 -18.13 4.08
CA GLU A 78 -8.67 -18.31 5.17
C GLU A 78 -10.09 -18.34 4.61
N ASN A 79 -10.93 -19.22 5.16
CA ASN A 79 -12.37 -19.19 4.93
C ASN A 79 -13.03 -18.04 5.71
N PHE A 80 -14.35 -17.87 5.55
CA PHE A 80 -15.08 -16.79 6.22
C PHE A 80 -14.88 -16.79 7.75
N ARG A 81 -15.03 -17.95 8.40
CA ARG A 81 -14.91 -18.05 9.86
C ARG A 81 -13.50 -17.67 10.36
N GLU A 82 -12.48 -18.10 9.68
CA GLU A 82 -11.09 -17.79 10.03
C GLU A 82 -10.77 -16.31 9.78
N THR A 83 -11.28 -15.75 8.70
CA THR A 83 -11.16 -14.32 8.40
C THR A 83 -11.82 -13.47 9.49
N VAL A 84 -12.99 -13.88 9.98
CA VAL A 84 -13.66 -13.20 11.11
C VAL A 84 -12.81 -13.30 12.39
N ALA A 85 -12.13 -14.43 12.64
CA ALA A 85 -11.21 -14.54 13.77
C ALA A 85 -10.01 -13.60 13.65
N ASN A 86 -9.47 -13.43 12.43
CA ASN A 86 -8.39 -12.44 12.18
C ASN A 86 -8.87 -11.00 12.41
N LEU A 87 -10.10 -10.67 12.01
CA LEU A 87 -10.70 -9.36 12.29
C LEU A 87 -10.90 -9.13 13.80
N GLU A 88 -11.27 -10.16 14.54
CA GLU A 88 -11.42 -10.10 15.99
C GLU A 88 -10.07 -9.79 16.68
N GLN A 89 -8.99 -10.38 16.22
CA GLN A 89 -7.63 -10.06 16.72
C GLN A 89 -7.30 -8.56 16.54
N TRP A 90 -7.69 -7.95 15.42
CA TRP A 90 -7.52 -6.52 15.21
C TRP A 90 -8.36 -5.68 16.17
N ASN A 91 -9.60 -6.09 16.50
CA ASN A 91 -10.40 -5.39 17.50
C ASN A 91 -9.69 -5.38 18.87
N ARG A 92 -9.04 -6.49 19.25
CA ARG A 92 -8.22 -6.54 20.49
C ARG A 92 -7.02 -5.58 20.42
N TRP A 93 -6.35 -5.48 19.29
CA TRP A 93 -5.24 -4.55 19.13
C TRP A 93 -5.69 -3.09 19.20
N PHE A 94 -6.83 -2.73 18.65
CA PHE A 94 -7.39 -1.37 18.80
C PHE A 94 -7.71 -1.03 20.26
N GLU A 95 -8.19 -1.99 21.05
CA GLU A 95 -8.41 -1.81 22.47
C GLU A 95 -7.09 -1.73 23.25
N GLN A 96 -6.09 -2.50 22.87
CA GLN A 96 -4.80 -2.58 23.54
C GLN A 96 -3.88 -1.40 23.23
N TYR A 97 -3.95 -0.87 22.00
CA TYR A 97 -3.06 0.19 21.50
C TYR A 97 -3.82 1.41 20.96
N PRO A 98 -4.78 1.98 21.74
CA PRO A 98 -5.67 3.04 21.25
C PRO A 98 -4.92 4.34 20.91
N ASP A 99 -3.71 4.54 21.47
CA ASP A 99 -2.87 5.71 21.20
C ASP A 99 -1.98 5.56 19.95
N LEU A 100 -1.89 4.36 19.37
CA LEU A 100 -1.04 4.07 18.21
C LEU A 100 -1.84 3.85 16.92
N ILE A 101 -2.94 3.11 17.02
CA ILE A 101 -3.74 2.68 15.87
C ILE A 101 -5.23 2.92 16.08
N VAL A 102 -5.94 3.05 14.95
CA VAL A 102 -7.40 3.14 14.93
C VAL A 102 -7.96 2.45 13.68
N LYS A 103 -9.16 1.92 13.76
CA LYS A 103 -9.83 1.34 12.58
C LYS A 103 -10.16 2.44 11.58
N GLY A 104 -9.76 2.24 10.32
CA GLY A 104 -10.10 3.10 9.20
C GLY A 104 -11.16 2.46 8.31
N THR A 105 -12.13 3.27 7.86
CA THR A 105 -13.17 2.87 6.91
C THR A 105 -13.49 3.95 5.88
N THR A 106 -13.00 5.17 6.09
CA THR A 106 -13.21 6.35 5.24
C THR A 106 -11.95 7.20 5.16
N GLY A 107 -11.88 8.13 4.20
CA GLY A 107 -10.80 9.13 4.13
C GLY A 107 -10.78 10.06 5.36
N ASP A 108 -11.93 10.33 5.98
CA ASP A 108 -11.99 11.14 7.21
C ASP A 108 -11.34 10.44 8.41
N ASP A 109 -11.36 9.10 8.45
CA ASP A 109 -10.62 8.35 9.48
C ASP A 109 -9.11 8.56 9.33
N VAL A 110 -8.59 8.68 8.10
CA VAL A 110 -7.17 9.02 7.86
C VAL A 110 -6.84 10.41 8.40
N ARG A 111 -7.64 11.42 8.07
CA ARG A 111 -7.45 12.81 8.54
C ARG A 111 -7.51 12.89 10.06
N THR A 112 -8.47 12.19 10.65
CA THR A 112 -8.62 12.11 12.11
C THR A 112 -7.42 11.42 12.76
N ALA A 113 -6.97 10.29 12.22
CA ALA A 113 -5.80 9.56 12.73
C ALA A 113 -4.53 10.42 12.65
N ASN A 114 -4.29 11.09 11.50
CA ASN A 114 -3.17 12.01 11.30
C ASN A 114 -3.14 13.10 12.38
N THR A 115 -4.26 13.82 12.60
CA THR A 115 -4.35 14.88 13.61
C THR A 115 -4.16 14.38 15.04
N GLN A 116 -4.46 13.11 15.31
CA GLN A 116 -4.33 12.46 16.62
C GLN A 116 -2.99 11.74 16.81
N GLY A 117 -2.09 11.77 15.82
CA GLY A 117 -0.81 11.07 15.86
C GLY A 117 -0.95 9.54 15.87
N ARG A 118 -2.02 8.99 15.27
CA ARG A 118 -2.28 7.55 15.15
C ARG A 118 -2.17 7.08 13.70
N THR A 119 -2.16 5.76 13.48
CA THR A 119 -2.26 5.15 12.15
C THR A 119 -3.66 4.56 11.95
N ALA A 120 -4.35 4.96 10.89
CA ALA A 120 -5.61 4.37 10.48
C ALA A 120 -5.36 3.02 9.76
N ILE A 121 -6.00 1.96 10.24
CA ILE A 121 -5.84 0.59 9.72
C ILE A 121 -7.05 0.24 8.87
N PHE A 122 -6.83 0.04 7.58
CA PHE A 122 -7.82 -0.40 6.61
C PHE A 122 -7.69 -1.89 6.36
N PHE A 123 -8.79 -2.63 6.47
CA PHE A 123 -8.79 -4.07 6.25
C PHE A 123 -8.93 -4.41 4.77
N GLY A 124 -8.11 -5.33 4.30
CA GLY A 124 -8.25 -5.90 2.98
C GLY A 124 -7.93 -7.39 2.92
N LEU A 125 -8.35 -7.99 1.83
CA LEU A 125 -8.23 -9.43 1.58
C LEU A 125 -7.41 -9.62 0.31
N GLN A 126 -6.28 -10.31 0.40
CA GLN A 126 -5.46 -10.62 -0.77
C GLN A 126 -6.02 -11.80 -1.60
N ASN A 127 -7.19 -12.31 -1.23
CA ASN A 127 -7.90 -13.36 -1.94
C ASN A 127 -9.41 -13.26 -1.68
N CYS A 128 -10.19 -13.90 -2.53
CA CYS A 128 -11.64 -14.00 -2.38
C CYS A 128 -12.11 -15.21 -1.54
N SER A 129 -11.19 -16.01 -0.99
CA SER A 129 -11.52 -17.23 -0.24
C SER A 129 -12.59 -17.04 0.86
N PRO A 130 -12.70 -15.89 1.56
CA PRO A 130 -13.74 -15.70 2.58
C PRO A 130 -15.17 -15.59 2.04
N ILE A 131 -15.37 -15.27 0.75
CA ILE A 131 -16.74 -15.30 0.21
C ILE A 131 -17.20 -16.71 -0.18
N GLU A 132 -16.27 -17.69 -0.19
CA GLU A 132 -16.54 -19.08 -0.53
C GLU A 132 -17.28 -19.17 -1.89
N ASP A 133 -18.48 -19.69 -1.95
CA ASP A 133 -19.37 -19.70 -3.12
C ASP A 133 -20.66 -18.87 -2.92
N ASP A 134 -20.64 -17.96 -1.90
CA ASP A 134 -21.78 -17.11 -1.52
C ASP A 134 -21.46 -15.61 -1.70
N ILE A 135 -22.01 -15.02 -2.75
CA ILE A 135 -21.81 -13.59 -3.10
C ILE A 135 -22.33 -12.65 -2.00
N PHE A 136 -23.34 -13.07 -1.20
CA PHE A 136 -23.87 -12.22 -0.12
C PHE A 136 -22.85 -11.96 1.00
N LEU A 137 -21.80 -12.78 1.11
CA LEU A 137 -20.72 -12.56 2.06
C LEU A 137 -19.87 -11.31 1.73
N VAL A 138 -19.91 -10.80 0.52
CA VAL A 138 -19.25 -9.52 0.13
C VAL A 138 -19.80 -8.37 0.98
N GLU A 139 -21.12 -8.23 1.08
CA GLU A 139 -21.75 -7.18 1.91
C GLU A 139 -21.44 -7.37 3.40
N ILE A 140 -21.42 -8.60 3.88
CA ILE A 140 -21.08 -8.90 5.28
C ILE A 140 -19.63 -8.49 5.58
N LEU A 141 -18.68 -8.84 4.72
CA LEU A 141 -17.27 -8.45 4.88
C LEU A 141 -17.10 -6.92 4.85
N HIS A 142 -17.79 -6.23 3.95
CA HIS A 142 -17.81 -4.76 3.94
C HIS A 142 -18.36 -4.18 5.26
N THR A 143 -19.46 -4.73 5.79
CA THR A 143 -20.06 -4.33 7.07
C THR A 143 -19.09 -4.54 8.24
N LEU A 144 -18.27 -5.61 8.20
CA LEU A 144 -17.22 -5.87 9.18
C LEU A 144 -16.03 -4.91 9.06
N GLY A 145 -15.98 -4.10 8.00
CA GLY A 145 -15.01 -3.03 7.80
C GLY A 145 -13.96 -3.29 6.74
N VAL A 146 -14.09 -4.36 5.96
CA VAL A 146 -13.22 -4.61 4.80
C VAL A 146 -13.44 -3.54 3.75
N ARG A 147 -12.36 -3.03 3.14
CA ARG A 147 -12.40 -1.98 2.10
C ARG A 147 -11.76 -2.37 0.79
N PHE A 148 -10.92 -3.41 0.78
CA PHE A 148 -10.29 -3.97 -0.41
C PHE A 148 -10.48 -5.48 -0.45
N MET A 149 -10.75 -6.04 -1.63
CA MET A 149 -10.72 -7.48 -1.84
C MET A 149 -10.16 -7.80 -3.21
N GLN A 150 -9.21 -8.73 -3.24
CA GLN A 150 -8.71 -9.30 -4.48
C GLN A 150 -9.61 -10.45 -4.94
N LEU A 151 -9.77 -10.55 -6.27
CA LEU A 151 -10.58 -11.60 -6.88
C LEU A 151 -9.87 -12.95 -6.88
N THR A 152 -8.55 -12.94 -6.76
CA THR A 152 -7.72 -14.13 -6.63
C THR A 152 -6.39 -13.77 -5.99
N TYR A 153 -5.71 -14.75 -5.41
CA TYR A 153 -4.28 -14.67 -5.12
C TYR A 153 -3.48 -15.08 -6.34
N ASN A 154 -2.35 -15.75 -6.23
CA ASN A 154 -1.49 -16.09 -7.37
C ASN A 154 -2.07 -17.16 -8.32
N ASN A 155 -3.12 -17.88 -7.92
CA ASN A 155 -3.67 -19.05 -8.59
C ASN A 155 -5.07 -18.79 -9.14
N GLN A 156 -5.65 -19.77 -9.85
CA GLN A 156 -7.04 -19.72 -10.27
C GLN A 156 -7.98 -19.78 -9.05
N SER A 157 -8.88 -18.80 -8.95
CA SER A 157 -9.98 -18.80 -7.98
C SER A 157 -11.32 -19.13 -8.65
N LEU A 158 -12.42 -19.10 -7.88
CA LEU A 158 -13.77 -19.12 -8.45
C LEU A 158 -14.11 -17.87 -9.26
N LEU A 159 -13.34 -16.78 -9.13
CA LEU A 159 -13.66 -15.47 -9.71
C LEU A 159 -12.78 -15.07 -10.89
N ALA A 160 -11.47 -15.34 -10.80
CA ALA A 160 -10.47 -14.82 -11.73
C ALA A 160 -9.23 -15.71 -11.78
N THR A 161 -8.37 -15.46 -12.76
CA THR A 161 -7.08 -16.13 -12.92
C THR A 161 -5.96 -15.33 -12.26
N GLY A 162 -5.12 -16.01 -11.46
CA GLY A 162 -3.95 -15.43 -10.83
C GLY A 162 -2.73 -15.34 -11.73
N ALA A 163 -1.78 -14.48 -11.38
CA ALA A 163 -0.61 -14.16 -12.21
C ALA A 163 0.35 -15.34 -12.44
N TYR A 164 0.28 -16.41 -11.63
CA TYR A 164 1.15 -17.58 -11.79
C TYR A 164 0.51 -18.73 -12.59
N GLU A 165 -0.74 -18.57 -13.02
CA GLU A 165 -1.36 -19.57 -13.89
C GLU A 165 -0.81 -19.49 -15.32
N ALA A 166 -0.69 -20.66 -15.95
CA ALA A 166 -0.18 -20.76 -17.32
C ALA A 166 -1.14 -20.19 -18.36
N ASP A 167 -2.47 -20.32 -18.10
CA ASP A 167 -3.53 -19.88 -19.01
C ASP A 167 -4.44 -18.89 -18.30
N ASP A 168 -4.43 -17.63 -18.74
CA ASP A 168 -5.33 -16.59 -18.24
C ASP A 168 -6.70 -16.68 -18.93
N THR A 169 -7.69 -17.20 -18.22
CA THR A 169 -9.07 -17.37 -18.73
C THR A 169 -9.96 -16.14 -18.50
N GLY A 170 -9.45 -15.10 -17.83
CA GLY A 170 -10.21 -13.89 -17.47
C GLY A 170 -11.15 -14.10 -16.28
N LEU A 171 -12.16 -13.24 -16.17
CA LEU A 171 -13.18 -13.32 -15.11
C LEU A 171 -14.16 -14.47 -15.38
N THR A 172 -14.47 -15.22 -14.34
CA THR A 172 -15.58 -16.18 -14.39
C THR A 172 -16.93 -15.45 -14.38
N ARG A 173 -18.02 -16.20 -14.66
CA ARG A 173 -19.36 -15.65 -14.51
C ARG A 173 -19.65 -15.19 -13.07
N MET A 174 -19.18 -15.93 -12.06
CA MET A 174 -19.29 -15.53 -10.66
C MET A 174 -18.43 -14.29 -10.39
N GLY A 175 -17.21 -14.22 -10.93
CA GLY A 175 -16.33 -13.06 -10.79
C GLY A 175 -16.97 -11.75 -11.23
N LYS A 176 -17.66 -11.76 -12.38
CA LYS A 176 -18.41 -10.59 -12.87
C LYS A 176 -19.51 -10.15 -11.93
N GLN A 177 -20.24 -11.08 -11.33
CA GLN A 177 -21.29 -10.76 -10.35
C GLN A 177 -20.70 -10.24 -9.05
N VAL A 178 -19.56 -10.79 -8.61
CA VAL A 178 -18.85 -10.30 -7.41
C VAL A 178 -18.34 -8.88 -7.62
N VAL A 179 -17.77 -8.55 -8.79
CA VAL A 179 -17.37 -7.16 -9.11
C VAL A 179 -18.55 -6.20 -8.99
N HIS A 180 -19.73 -6.56 -9.53
CA HIS A 180 -20.94 -5.72 -9.37
C HIS A 180 -21.36 -5.56 -7.91
N GLU A 181 -21.30 -6.64 -7.12
CA GLU A 181 -21.66 -6.57 -5.70
C GLU A 181 -20.65 -5.73 -4.90
N MET A 182 -19.36 -5.86 -5.18
CA MET A 182 -18.33 -5.01 -4.59
C MET A 182 -18.57 -3.53 -4.90
N ASN A 183 -18.90 -3.21 -6.15
CA ASN A 183 -19.23 -1.85 -6.54
C ASN A 183 -20.48 -1.33 -5.81
N ARG A 184 -21.52 -2.16 -5.66
CA ARG A 184 -22.75 -1.79 -4.96
C ARG A 184 -22.50 -1.38 -3.50
N VAL A 185 -21.65 -2.10 -2.80
CA VAL A 185 -21.39 -1.84 -1.36
C VAL A 185 -20.25 -0.84 -1.13
N GLY A 186 -19.44 -0.53 -2.15
CA GLY A 186 -18.26 0.33 -2.02
C GLY A 186 -17.04 -0.37 -1.47
N LEU A 187 -16.87 -1.65 -1.82
CA LEU A 187 -15.68 -2.44 -1.55
C LEU A 187 -14.82 -2.43 -2.79
N VAL A 188 -13.59 -1.94 -2.69
CA VAL A 188 -12.69 -1.74 -3.83
C VAL A 188 -12.18 -3.08 -4.35
N VAL A 189 -12.29 -3.28 -5.67
CA VAL A 189 -11.69 -4.41 -6.38
C VAL A 189 -10.19 -4.18 -6.48
N ASP A 190 -9.38 -5.12 -5.95
CA ASP A 190 -7.92 -5.10 -6.06
C ASP A 190 -7.46 -6.23 -7.00
N MET A 191 -6.66 -5.86 -8.00
CA MET A 191 -6.19 -6.81 -9.03
C MET A 191 -4.67 -7.04 -8.98
N SER A 192 -4.06 -6.81 -7.82
CA SER A 192 -2.60 -6.93 -7.65
C SER A 192 -2.08 -8.32 -8.02
N HIS A 193 -2.75 -9.39 -7.60
CA HIS A 193 -2.33 -10.77 -7.87
C HIS A 193 -2.90 -11.38 -9.14
N SER A 194 -3.78 -10.68 -9.85
CA SER A 194 -4.47 -11.21 -11.02
C SER A 194 -3.62 -11.17 -12.28
N ALA A 195 -3.86 -12.09 -13.20
CA ALA A 195 -3.30 -12.11 -14.54
C ALA A 195 -3.87 -10.96 -15.39
N GLU A 196 -3.23 -10.69 -16.54
CA GLU A 196 -3.50 -9.50 -17.37
C GLU A 196 -4.94 -9.43 -17.89
N ARG A 197 -5.43 -10.51 -18.49
CA ARG A 197 -6.79 -10.55 -19.02
C ARG A 197 -7.83 -10.40 -17.90
N SER A 198 -7.61 -11.08 -16.77
CA SER A 198 -8.47 -10.95 -15.60
C SER A 198 -8.52 -9.51 -15.08
N THR A 199 -7.38 -8.81 -15.07
CA THR A 199 -7.28 -7.40 -14.69
C THR A 199 -8.06 -6.51 -15.67
N LEU A 200 -7.84 -6.67 -16.96
CA LEU A 200 -8.51 -5.87 -17.99
C LEU A 200 -10.03 -6.11 -18.01
N GLU A 201 -10.47 -7.37 -17.88
CA GLU A 201 -11.90 -7.69 -17.78
C GLU A 201 -12.52 -7.13 -16.48
N ALA A 202 -11.78 -7.07 -15.36
CA ALA A 202 -12.27 -6.44 -14.13
C ALA A 202 -12.44 -4.92 -14.28
N ILE A 203 -11.49 -4.24 -14.96
CA ILE A 203 -11.59 -2.82 -15.28
C ILE A 203 -12.82 -2.54 -16.14
N ASP A 204 -13.05 -3.36 -17.18
CA ASP A 204 -14.18 -3.21 -18.11
C ASP A 204 -15.55 -3.44 -17.44
N HIS A 205 -15.62 -4.39 -16.51
CA HIS A 205 -16.88 -4.74 -15.83
C HIS A 205 -17.17 -3.90 -14.59
N SER A 206 -16.15 -3.25 -14.01
CA SER A 206 -16.33 -2.41 -12.84
C SER A 206 -16.97 -1.07 -13.21
N THR A 207 -17.98 -0.66 -12.47
CA THR A 207 -18.60 0.68 -12.62
C THR A 207 -17.90 1.72 -11.75
N ARG A 208 -16.88 1.32 -11.00
CA ARG A 208 -16.07 2.16 -10.11
C ARG A 208 -14.59 1.92 -10.40
N PRO A 209 -13.72 2.91 -10.13
CA PRO A 209 -12.28 2.71 -10.22
C PRO A 209 -11.83 1.51 -9.39
N ILE A 210 -10.93 0.70 -9.94
CA ILE A 210 -10.30 -0.40 -9.24
C ILE A 210 -8.91 -0.01 -8.73
N ALA A 211 -8.30 -0.84 -7.90
CA ALA A 211 -6.92 -0.66 -7.46
C ALA A 211 -6.03 -1.83 -7.94
N ILE A 212 -4.75 -1.54 -8.09
CA ILE A 212 -3.64 -2.48 -8.02
C ILE A 212 -2.81 -1.99 -6.85
N THR A 213 -3.09 -2.54 -5.66
CA THR A 213 -2.57 -1.96 -4.41
C THR A 213 -1.08 -2.14 -4.23
N HIS A 214 -0.48 -3.20 -4.85
CA HIS A 214 0.95 -3.51 -4.74
C HIS A 214 1.47 -4.27 -5.96
N ALA A 215 2.02 -3.56 -6.93
CA ALA A 215 2.71 -4.13 -8.09
C ALA A 215 3.61 -3.06 -8.73
N ASN A 216 4.51 -3.49 -9.64
CA ASN A 216 5.38 -2.60 -10.38
C ASN A 216 5.17 -2.75 -11.89
N PRO A 217 5.67 -1.84 -12.73
CA PRO A 217 5.53 -1.92 -14.18
C PRO A 217 6.50 -2.94 -14.79
N LYS A 218 6.00 -3.78 -15.72
CA LYS A 218 6.81 -4.75 -16.46
C LYS A 218 7.89 -4.11 -17.32
N PHE A 219 7.68 -2.89 -17.83
CA PHE A 219 8.73 -2.20 -18.60
C PHE A 219 9.99 -1.90 -17.77
N TRP A 220 9.88 -1.89 -16.43
CA TRP A 220 11.02 -1.68 -15.54
C TRP A 220 11.66 -2.98 -15.08
N HIS A 221 10.81 -3.95 -14.73
CA HIS A 221 11.22 -5.29 -14.34
C HIS A 221 10.13 -6.31 -14.76
N ASP A 222 10.47 -7.23 -15.65
CA ASP A 222 9.55 -8.23 -16.20
C ASP A 222 9.37 -9.40 -15.22
N GLY A 223 8.78 -9.13 -14.05
CA GLY A 223 8.35 -10.12 -13.07
C GLY A 223 6.91 -10.58 -13.33
N LEU A 224 6.56 -11.80 -12.94
CA LEU A 224 5.21 -12.38 -13.14
C LEU A 224 4.11 -11.55 -12.49
N ARG A 225 4.40 -10.94 -11.33
CA ARG A 225 3.47 -10.12 -10.55
C ARG A 225 3.37 -8.68 -11.05
N ASN A 226 4.32 -8.23 -11.86
CA ASN A 226 4.32 -6.86 -12.38
C ASN A 226 3.32 -6.70 -13.53
N LYS A 227 2.89 -5.48 -13.77
CA LYS A 227 1.78 -5.14 -14.66
C LYS A 227 2.25 -4.61 -16.00
N SER A 228 1.59 -5.04 -17.07
CA SER A 228 1.89 -4.58 -18.43
C SER A 228 1.51 -3.11 -18.64
N ASP A 229 2.11 -2.48 -19.64
CA ASP A 229 1.74 -1.12 -20.06
C ASP A 229 0.24 -1.03 -20.43
N THR A 230 -0.33 -2.10 -20.95
CA THR A 230 -1.75 -2.19 -21.30
C THR A 230 -2.63 -2.14 -20.06
N GLU A 231 -2.30 -2.94 -19.03
CA GLU A 231 -3.00 -2.92 -17.74
C GLU A 231 -2.92 -1.55 -17.07
N LEU A 232 -1.72 -0.96 -17.03
CA LEU A 232 -1.50 0.32 -16.35
C LEU A 232 -2.22 1.48 -17.04
N LYS A 233 -2.22 1.52 -18.37
CA LYS A 233 -2.97 2.52 -19.14
C LYS A 233 -4.47 2.36 -18.98
N ALA A 234 -4.99 1.11 -18.99
CA ALA A 234 -6.39 0.84 -18.74
C ALA A 234 -6.81 1.23 -17.32
N LEU A 235 -5.97 0.91 -16.31
CA LEU A 235 -6.17 1.31 -14.92
C LEU A 235 -6.32 2.83 -14.77
N ALA A 236 -5.38 3.59 -15.33
CA ALA A 236 -5.41 5.05 -15.27
C ALA A 236 -6.62 5.63 -16.00
N ALA A 237 -6.94 5.12 -17.21
CA ALA A 237 -8.10 5.56 -17.99
C ALA A 237 -9.44 5.32 -17.24
N SER A 238 -9.50 4.34 -16.35
CA SER A 238 -10.67 4.07 -15.49
C SER A 238 -10.68 4.87 -14.18
N GLY A 239 -9.67 5.71 -13.91
CA GLY A 239 -9.50 6.44 -12.66
C GLY A 239 -8.93 5.62 -11.51
N GLY A 240 -8.36 4.45 -11.82
CA GLY A 240 -7.80 3.52 -10.83
C GLY A 240 -6.46 3.94 -10.25
N MET A 241 -5.98 3.18 -9.26
CA MET A 241 -4.75 3.45 -8.51
C MET A 241 -3.74 2.31 -8.60
N LEU A 242 -2.46 2.66 -8.80
CA LEU A 242 -1.31 1.76 -8.69
C LEU A 242 -0.53 2.09 -7.41
N GLY A 243 -0.36 1.12 -6.52
CA GLY A 243 0.59 1.16 -5.40
C GLY A 243 1.91 0.48 -5.77
N PHE A 244 3.03 1.19 -5.67
CA PHE A 244 4.35 0.64 -5.97
C PHE A 244 4.83 -0.29 -4.87
N SER A 245 5.15 -1.52 -5.26
CA SER A 245 5.63 -2.58 -4.39
C SER A 245 7.13 -2.47 -4.11
N LEU A 246 7.50 -2.72 -2.87
CA LEU A 246 8.88 -2.85 -2.40
C LEU A 246 9.25 -4.32 -2.10
N TYR A 247 8.34 -5.26 -2.42
CA TYR A 247 8.66 -6.67 -2.31
C TYR A 247 9.79 -7.03 -3.30
N PRO A 248 10.90 -7.62 -2.84
CA PRO A 248 12.14 -7.69 -3.65
C PRO A 248 12.00 -8.41 -4.99
N HIS A 249 11.12 -9.41 -5.11
CA HIS A 249 10.89 -10.07 -6.40
C HIS A 249 10.17 -9.18 -7.44
N HIS A 250 9.54 -8.10 -7.00
CA HIS A 250 8.91 -7.12 -7.90
C HIS A 250 9.88 -6.02 -8.36
N LEU A 251 11.08 -5.95 -7.75
CA LEU A 251 12.05 -4.89 -7.96
C LEU A 251 13.15 -5.28 -8.94
N LYS A 252 13.53 -4.36 -9.81
CA LYS A 252 14.74 -4.50 -10.61
C LYS A 252 15.95 -4.50 -9.69
N GLY A 253 16.71 -5.61 -9.71
CA GLY A 253 17.83 -5.83 -8.81
C GLY A 253 17.44 -6.48 -7.47
N GLY A 254 16.17 -6.71 -7.19
CA GLY A 254 15.72 -7.37 -5.97
C GLY A 254 16.21 -6.66 -4.71
N PRO A 255 16.91 -7.38 -3.79
CA PRO A 255 17.47 -6.79 -2.57
C PRO A 255 18.51 -5.67 -2.81
N GLU A 256 19.14 -5.65 -3.99
CA GLU A 256 20.14 -4.67 -4.39
C GLU A 256 19.50 -3.42 -5.05
N CYS A 257 18.18 -3.35 -5.11
CA CYS A 257 17.47 -2.19 -5.66
C CYS A 257 17.84 -0.94 -4.87
N THR A 258 18.29 0.11 -5.56
CA THR A 258 18.61 1.39 -4.92
C THR A 258 17.35 2.27 -4.82
N VAL A 259 17.31 3.18 -3.87
CA VAL A 259 16.22 4.16 -3.73
C VAL A 259 16.06 5.00 -5.01
N GLU A 260 17.17 5.36 -5.66
CA GLU A 260 17.18 6.09 -6.93
C GLU A 260 16.47 5.30 -8.03
N SER A 261 16.84 4.01 -8.21
CA SER A 261 16.18 3.14 -9.20
C SER A 261 14.68 2.97 -8.95
N PHE A 262 14.27 2.85 -7.69
CA PHE A 262 12.85 2.79 -7.31
C PHE A 262 12.12 4.09 -7.65
N CYS A 263 12.71 5.23 -7.32
CA CYS A 263 12.12 6.54 -7.60
C CYS A 263 12.08 6.86 -9.10
N GLU A 264 13.10 6.48 -9.88
CA GLU A 264 13.08 6.60 -11.34
C GLU A 264 11.97 5.78 -11.98
N MET A 265 11.70 4.56 -11.46
CA MET A 265 10.56 3.74 -11.89
C MET A 265 9.24 4.50 -11.69
N ILE A 266 9.05 5.11 -10.52
CA ILE A 266 7.86 5.93 -10.23
C ILE A 266 7.73 7.09 -11.21
N ALA A 267 8.79 7.86 -11.42
CA ALA A 267 8.78 9.01 -12.31
C ALA A 267 8.44 8.60 -13.76
N ARG A 268 9.04 7.52 -14.27
CA ARG A 268 8.72 7.02 -15.62
C ARG A 268 7.31 6.47 -15.73
N THR A 269 6.77 5.93 -14.66
CA THR A 269 5.37 5.50 -14.66
C THR A 269 4.44 6.71 -14.64
N ALA A 270 4.79 7.79 -13.94
CA ALA A 270 4.07 9.06 -13.98
C ALA A 270 4.03 9.66 -15.39
N ASP A 271 5.13 9.59 -16.13
CA ASP A 271 5.19 10.03 -17.54
C ASP A 271 4.23 9.22 -18.45
N MET A 272 3.99 7.94 -18.11
CA MET A 272 3.18 7.03 -18.92
C MET A 272 1.68 7.13 -18.62
N ILE A 273 1.29 7.20 -17.36
CA ILE A 273 -0.11 7.10 -16.93
C ILE A 273 -0.63 8.28 -16.10
N GLY A 274 0.22 9.26 -15.82
CA GLY A 274 -0.13 10.43 -15.00
C GLY A 274 0.14 10.21 -13.50
N ILE A 275 0.50 11.28 -12.82
CA ILE A 275 0.89 11.28 -11.40
C ILE A 275 -0.29 10.94 -10.47
N ASP A 276 -1.51 11.29 -10.85
CA ASP A 276 -2.72 11.17 -10.02
C ASP A 276 -3.13 9.71 -9.75
N HIS A 277 -2.56 8.75 -10.48
CA HIS A 277 -2.85 7.33 -10.39
C HIS A 277 -1.82 6.53 -9.57
N LEU A 278 -0.86 7.21 -8.94
CA LEU A 278 0.31 6.60 -8.32
C LEU A 278 0.30 6.76 -6.81
N GLY A 279 0.67 5.70 -6.11
CA GLY A 279 0.84 5.68 -4.67
C GLY A 279 1.87 4.64 -4.24
N ILE A 280 2.11 4.52 -2.95
CA ILE A 280 2.94 3.45 -2.39
C ILE A 280 2.02 2.31 -1.96
N GLY A 281 2.45 1.08 -2.20
CA GLY A 281 1.84 -0.14 -1.71
C GLY A 281 2.94 -1.13 -1.40
N SER A 282 3.63 -0.91 -0.29
CA SER A 282 4.98 -1.44 -0.02
C SER A 282 5.09 -2.96 -0.05
N ASP A 283 4.00 -3.66 0.21
CA ASP A 283 3.99 -5.12 0.38
C ASP A 283 4.98 -5.58 1.48
N LEU A 284 5.15 -4.71 2.48
CA LEU A 284 6.12 -4.91 3.56
C LEU A 284 5.70 -6.07 4.46
N CYS A 285 6.59 -7.05 4.58
CA CYS A 285 6.43 -8.23 5.44
C CYS A 285 7.30 -8.15 6.70
N GLN A 286 7.35 -6.99 7.33
CA GLN A 286 8.22 -6.73 8.48
C GLN A 286 7.98 -7.71 9.62
N ASP A 287 9.07 -8.29 10.14
CA ASP A 287 9.10 -9.22 11.27
C ASP A 287 8.30 -10.54 11.03
N GLN A 288 7.87 -10.84 9.82
CA GLN A 288 7.20 -12.11 9.50
C GLN A 288 8.19 -13.28 9.51
N PRO A 289 7.81 -14.43 10.09
CA PRO A 289 8.62 -15.62 10.00
C PRO A 289 8.53 -16.27 8.62
N ASP A 290 9.60 -16.88 8.16
CA ASP A 290 9.65 -17.59 6.86
C ASP A 290 8.56 -18.65 6.67
N SER A 291 8.08 -19.25 7.75
CA SER A 291 6.99 -20.23 7.72
C SER A 291 5.68 -19.69 7.13
N VAL A 292 5.46 -18.38 7.18
CA VAL A 292 4.28 -17.73 6.59
C VAL A 292 4.32 -17.82 5.06
N VAL A 293 5.51 -17.79 4.46
CA VAL A 293 5.67 -17.89 2.99
C VAL A 293 5.14 -19.21 2.46
N GLU A 294 5.30 -20.30 3.20
CA GLU A 294 4.72 -21.60 2.82
C GLU A 294 3.20 -21.52 2.74
N TRP A 295 2.53 -20.94 3.75
CA TRP A 295 1.08 -20.71 3.74
C TRP A 295 0.63 -19.86 2.55
N MET A 296 1.34 -18.77 2.28
CA MET A 296 1.04 -17.87 1.15
C MET A 296 1.12 -18.60 -0.20
N ARG A 297 2.07 -19.54 -0.36
CA ARG A 297 2.33 -20.23 -1.63
C ARG A 297 1.50 -21.49 -1.82
N VAL A 298 1.26 -22.24 -0.77
CA VAL A 298 0.63 -23.58 -0.85
C VAL A 298 -0.89 -23.49 -0.65
N GLY A 299 -1.34 -22.68 0.29
CA GLY A 299 -2.75 -22.64 0.66
C GLY A 299 -3.23 -24.00 1.17
N ARG A 300 -4.55 -24.27 1.00
CA ARG A 300 -5.18 -25.51 1.48
C ARG A 300 -5.32 -26.60 0.43
N TRP A 301 -5.31 -26.23 -0.83
CA TRP A 301 -5.65 -27.10 -1.95
C TRP A 301 -4.43 -27.68 -2.65
N SER A 302 -3.24 -27.11 -2.46
CA SER A 302 -2.01 -27.63 -3.05
C SER A 302 -1.31 -28.64 -2.13
N LYS A 303 -0.81 -29.72 -2.69
CA LYS A 303 0.07 -30.69 -2.04
C LYS A 303 1.53 -30.51 -2.40
N GLN A 304 1.83 -29.61 -3.34
CA GLN A 304 3.16 -29.28 -3.78
C GLN A 304 3.42 -27.81 -3.49
N ILE A 305 4.60 -27.52 -2.97
CA ILE A 305 5.01 -26.14 -2.73
C ILE A 305 5.29 -25.50 -4.09
N ASP A 306 4.55 -24.42 -4.37
CA ASP A 306 4.90 -23.49 -5.43
C ASP A 306 5.77 -22.39 -4.82
N TYR A 307 7.00 -22.30 -5.28
CA TYR A 307 7.94 -21.30 -4.78
C TYR A 307 7.74 -19.91 -5.45
N GLY A 308 6.84 -19.80 -6.43
CA GLY A 308 6.63 -18.59 -7.20
C GLY A 308 7.94 -18.10 -7.82
N GLU A 309 8.32 -16.88 -7.53
CA GLU A 309 9.59 -16.29 -7.97
C GLU A 309 10.80 -16.65 -7.06
N GLY A 310 10.56 -17.39 -5.95
CA GLY A 310 11.61 -17.96 -5.10
C GLY A 310 12.10 -19.33 -5.58
N SER A 311 12.76 -20.09 -4.69
CA SER A 311 13.26 -21.43 -4.99
C SER A 311 13.23 -22.29 -3.73
N LYS A 312 13.44 -23.61 -3.90
CA LYS A 312 13.55 -24.53 -2.78
C LYS A 312 14.71 -24.17 -1.82
N ASP A 313 15.80 -23.63 -2.37
CA ASP A 313 16.99 -23.26 -1.60
C ASP A 313 16.86 -21.86 -0.98
N ASN A 314 15.86 -21.08 -1.40
CA ASN A 314 15.51 -19.77 -0.88
C ASN A 314 13.98 -19.67 -0.72
N ALA A 315 13.45 -20.46 0.21
CA ALA A 315 12.01 -20.65 0.40
C ALA A 315 11.34 -19.58 1.28
N GLY A 316 12.15 -18.79 2.02
CA GLY A 316 11.68 -17.72 2.91
C GLY A 316 11.40 -16.39 2.21
N PHE A 317 11.24 -15.35 3.01
CA PHE A 317 11.16 -13.98 2.49
C PHE A 317 12.51 -13.55 1.92
N PRO A 318 12.53 -12.94 0.73
CA PRO A 318 13.75 -12.32 0.22
C PRO A 318 14.16 -11.15 1.13
N PRO A 319 15.47 -10.89 1.33
CA PRO A 319 15.92 -9.73 2.07
C PRO A 319 15.41 -8.44 1.45
N GLN A 320 14.93 -7.49 2.26
CA GLN A 320 14.52 -6.17 1.82
C GLN A 320 15.73 -5.35 1.35
N PRO A 321 15.55 -4.40 0.41
CA PRO A 321 16.58 -3.42 0.11
C PRO A 321 17.05 -2.70 1.37
N GLY A 322 18.37 -2.54 1.55
CA GLY A 322 18.94 -2.03 2.80
C GLY A 322 18.47 -0.62 3.20
N TRP A 323 17.87 0.13 2.28
CA TRP A 323 17.31 1.46 2.53
C TRP A 323 15.81 1.43 2.91
N PHE A 324 15.13 0.25 2.79
CA PHE A 324 13.73 0.07 3.15
C PHE A 324 13.52 -1.29 3.82
N THR A 325 13.70 -1.35 5.12
CA THR A 325 13.64 -2.58 5.92
C THR A 325 12.44 -2.65 6.86
N GLY A 326 11.71 -1.54 7.00
CA GLY A 326 10.57 -1.47 7.93
C GLY A 326 9.82 -0.15 7.86
N ASN A 327 8.79 -0.05 8.67
CA ASN A 327 7.87 1.09 8.70
C ASN A 327 8.53 2.46 8.97
N LYS A 328 9.75 2.50 9.51
CA LYS A 328 10.50 3.75 9.74
C LYS A 328 11.09 4.36 8.48
N ASP A 329 11.17 3.59 7.40
CA ASP A 329 12.01 3.91 6.26
C ASP A 329 11.24 4.59 5.12
N PHE A 330 9.94 4.84 5.26
CA PHE A 330 9.13 5.52 4.23
C PHE A 330 9.65 6.91 3.85
N GLY A 331 10.27 7.62 4.78
CA GLY A 331 10.90 8.91 4.52
C GLY A 331 12.00 8.86 3.45
N ASN A 332 12.65 7.69 3.27
CA ASN A 332 13.67 7.50 2.24
C ASN A 332 13.06 7.57 0.82
N ILE A 333 11.81 7.12 0.65
CA ILE A 333 11.10 7.22 -0.64
C ILE A 333 10.88 8.70 -0.99
N ALA A 334 10.31 9.48 -0.06
CA ALA A 334 10.07 10.90 -0.28
C ALA A 334 11.36 11.68 -0.58
N ALA A 335 12.44 11.38 0.17
CA ALA A 335 13.75 11.96 -0.07
C ALA A 335 14.31 11.57 -1.45
N GLY A 336 14.15 10.30 -1.85
CA GLY A 336 14.58 9.82 -3.15
C GLY A 336 13.82 10.45 -4.31
N LEU A 337 12.50 10.61 -4.21
CA LEU A 337 11.68 11.30 -5.23
C LEU A 337 12.12 12.74 -5.43
N LYS A 338 12.37 13.46 -4.34
CA LYS A 338 12.92 14.84 -4.41
C LYS A 338 14.33 14.88 -5.00
N ALA A 339 15.18 13.92 -4.68
CA ALA A 339 16.55 13.83 -5.16
C ALA A 339 16.63 13.65 -6.70
N ILE A 340 15.65 12.96 -7.31
CA ILE A 340 15.54 12.84 -8.76
C ILE A 340 14.81 14.01 -9.43
N GLY A 341 14.40 15.03 -8.66
CA GLY A 341 13.80 16.27 -9.15
C GLY A 341 12.27 16.28 -9.19
N MET A 342 11.58 15.32 -8.56
CA MET A 342 10.13 15.39 -8.41
C MET A 342 9.74 16.57 -7.51
N SER A 343 8.67 17.28 -7.87
CA SER A 343 8.18 18.42 -7.09
C SER A 343 7.69 17.99 -5.69
N ASP A 344 7.68 18.93 -4.74
CA ASP A 344 7.12 18.67 -3.41
C ASP A 344 5.62 18.28 -3.49
N GLU A 345 4.88 18.92 -4.40
CA GLU A 345 3.48 18.63 -4.65
C GLU A 345 3.27 17.18 -5.14
N ASP A 346 4.02 16.78 -6.19
CA ASP A 346 3.90 15.43 -6.75
C ASP A 346 4.41 14.37 -5.78
N THR A 347 5.48 14.67 -5.03
CA THR A 347 5.93 13.78 -3.95
C THR A 347 4.83 13.55 -2.91
N THR A 348 4.15 14.61 -2.48
CA THR A 348 3.03 14.52 -1.54
C THR A 348 1.86 13.69 -2.10
N ARG A 349 1.54 13.87 -3.38
CA ARG A 349 0.51 13.07 -4.06
C ARG A 349 0.85 11.59 -4.01
N VAL A 350 2.06 11.20 -4.42
CA VAL A 350 2.52 9.80 -4.45
C VAL A 350 2.60 9.20 -3.05
N MET A 351 3.08 9.96 -2.06
CA MET A 351 3.25 9.44 -0.69
C MET A 351 1.93 9.17 0.04
N GLY A 352 0.81 9.74 -0.40
CA GLY A 352 -0.48 9.45 0.24
C GLY A 352 -1.66 10.27 -0.27
N GLY A 353 -1.42 11.45 -0.85
CA GLY A 353 -2.50 12.34 -1.30
C GLY A 353 -3.43 11.68 -2.32
N ASN A 354 -2.88 10.92 -3.27
CA ASN A 354 -3.68 10.20 -4.27
C ASN A 354 -4.50 9.07 -3.65
N TRP A 355 -3.92 8.31 -2.71
CA TRP A 355 -4.68 7.28 -1.98
C TRP A 355 -5.81 7.90 -1.16
N LEU A 356 -5.56 9.01 -0.46
CA LEU A 356 -6.60 9.70 0.32
C LEU A 356 -7.76 10.14 -0.58
N LYS A 357 -7.45 10.75 -1.73
CA LYS A 357 -8.47 11.11 -2.71
C LYS A 357 -9.23 9.88 -3.22
N PHE A 358 -8.53 8.80 -3.54
CA PHE A 358 -9.14 7.55 -3.98
C PHE A 358 -10.08 6.96 -2.92
N PHE A 359 -9.72 7.04 -1.63
CA PHE A 359 -10.58 6.59 -0.52
C PHE A 359 -11.85 7.45 -0.43
N ASP A 360 -11.72 8.78 -0.53
CA ASP A 360 -12.86 9.70 -0.52
C ASP A 360 -13.86 9.41 -1.66
N ASP A 361 -13.34 9.08 -2.84
CA ASP A 361 -14.15 8.87 -4.03
C ASP A 361 -14.77 7.45 -4.09
N ASN A 362 -14.17 6.45 -3.41
CA ASN A 362 -14.51 5.04 -3.66
C ASN A 362 -15.01 4.25 -2.43
N PHE A 363 -14.76 4.69 -1.21
CA PHE A 363 -15.31 4.00 -0.05
C PHE A 363 -16.77 4.41 0.22
N GLY A 364 -17.62 3.42 0.46
CA GLY A 364 -19.04 3.60 0.70
C GLY A 364 -19.92 3.28 -0.52
N PRO A 365 -21.23 3.14 -0.31
CA PRO A 365 -22.17 2.77 -1.36
C PRO A 365 -22.21 3.79 -2.48
N ALA A 366 -22.52 3.30 -3.71
CA ALA A 366 -22.66 4.10 -4.92
C ALA A 366 -23.85 5.07 -4.84
#